data_c948e9037c7bb20727e0eccec970005a
#
_entry.id   c948e9037c7bb20727e0eccec970005a
#
_cell.length_a   1.000
_cell.length_b   1.000
_cell.length_c   1.000
_cell.angle_alpha   90.00
_cell.angle_beta   90.00
_cell.angle_gamma   90.00
#
_symmetry.space_group_name_H-M   'P 1'
#
loop_
_entity.id
_entity.type
_entity.pdbx_description
1 polymer ?
#
loop_
_entity_poly.entity_id
_entity_poly.type
_entity_poly.pdbx_seq_one_letter_code
_entity_poly.pdbx_strand_id
1 'polypeptide(L)'
;MDTAENLLLDRGYNGFSYRDISNALSIRNASIHYHFSRKTDLGVAIIRRAKERFAKWSESMAGKNIGYLKKLNEFFLIFKKYVEREQQVCLGGALETDFKTLPGEMQEETRIFVSIMLQWLEKLLADGRSKGEFKFVGTAKDQALLIIASLQGAIQIVRVTAPSCFASTVKQIRSCICA
;
A
#
# COMPACT_ATOMS: atom_id res chain seq x y z
N MET A 1 15.98 6.73 4.68
CA MET A 1 14.55 6.32 4.70
C MET A 1 14.28 5.07 3.86
N ASP A 2 14.84 4.92 2.66
CA ASP A 2 14.54 3.75 1.79
C ASP A 2 14.90 2.42 2.43
N THR A 3 16.10 2.32 3.02
CA THR A 3 16.54 1.14 3.77
C THR A 3 15.59 0.80 4.93
N ALA A 4 15.12 1.82 5.66
CA ALA A 4 14.19 1.63 6.77
C ALA A 4 12.80 1.18 6.28
N GLU A 5 12.31 1.74 5.16
CA GLU A 5 11.07 1.29 4.53
C GLU A 5 11.19 -0.17 4.07
N ASN A 6 12.30 -0.55 3.43
CA ASN A 6 12.52 -1.95 3.02
C ASN A 6 12.54 -2.90 4.22
N LEU A 7 13.21 -2.56 5.31
CA LEU A 7 13.22 -3.37 6.54
C LEU A 7 11.81 -3.49 7.15
N LEU A 8 11.02 -2.40 7.12
CA LEU A 8 9.63 -2.43 7.58
C LEU A 8 8.76 -3.37 6.70
N LEU A 9 8.93 -3.33 5.39
CA LEU A 9 8.19 -4.19 4.45
C LEU A 9 8.59 -5.66 4.56
N ASP A 10 9.84 -5.95 4.94
CA ASP A 10 10.37 -7.30 5.07
C ASP A 10 10.04 -7.93 6.44
N ARG A 11 10.21 -7.16 7.54
CA ARG A 11 10.22 -7.67 8.91
C ARG A 11 9.13 -7.10 9.82
N GLY A 12 8.31 -6.16 9.32
CA GLY A 12 7.41 -5.37 10.13
C GLY A 12 8.12 -4.27 10.93
N TYR A 13 7.34 -3.37 11.54
CA TYR A 13 7.89 -2.26 12.33
C TYR A 13 8.70 -2.74 13.53
N ASN A 14 8.25 -3.79 14.21
CA ASN A 14 8.91 -4.32 15.40
C ASN A 14 10.16 -5.18 15.06
N GLY A 15 10.29 -5.65 13.82
CA GLY A 15 11.33 -6.60 13.39
C GLY A 15 12.68 -5.96 13.00
N PHE A 16 12.86 -4.64 13.15
CA PHE A 16 14.14 -3.97 12.88
C PHE A 16 14.45 -2.87 13.88
N SER A 17 15.72 -2.45 13.93
CA SER A 17 16.24 -1.40 14.79
C SER A 17 17.10 -0.41 13.99
N TYR A 18 17.53 0.67 14.64
CA TYR A 18 18.51 1.60 14.06
C TYR A 18 19.85 0.92 13.75
N ARG A 19 20.20 -0.12 14.51
CA ARG A 19 21.42 -0.91 14.26
C ARG A 19 21.34 -1.65 12.91
N ASP A 20 20.17 -2.17 12.55
CA ASP A 20 19.97 -2.83 11.26
C ASP A 20 20.13 -1.83 10.12
N ILE A 21 19.59 -0.61 10.28
CA ILE A 21 19.75 0.47 9.29
C ILE A 21 21.21 0.89 9.18
N SER A 22 21.90 1.11 10.32
CA SER A 22 23.29 1.56 10.34
C SER A 22 24.23 0.54 9.71
N ASN A 23 23.99 -0.75 9.96
CA ASN A 23 24.75 -1.84 9.34
C ASN A 23 24.52 -1.89 7.83
N ALA A 24 23.28 -1.79 7.38
CA ALA A 24 22.95 -1.83 5.96
C ALA A 24 23.49 -0.65 5.16
N LEU A 25 23.66 0.51 5.80
CA LEU A 25 24.17 1.74 5.18
C LEU A 25 25.67 1.98 5.46
N SER A 26 26.32 1.16 6.30
CA SER A 26 27.70 1.36 6.77
C SER A 26 27.92 2.74 7.39
N ILE A 27 26.96 3.24 8.19
CA ILE A 27 27.01 4.52 8.89
C ILE A 27 26.93 4.33 10.41
N ARG A 28 27.27 5.36 11.19
CA ARG A 28 27.12 5.33 12.64
C ARG A 28 25.66 5.51 13.06
N ASN A 29 25.23 4.80 14.12
CA ASN A 29 23.87 4.98 14.70
C ASN A 29 23.58 6.45 15.06
N ALA A 30 24.57 7.19 15.53
CA ALA A 30 24.43 8.61 15.86
C ALA A 30 23.95 9.45 14.67
N SER A 31 24.33 9.10 13.43
CA SER A 31 23.86 9.78 12.23
C SER A 31 22.36 9.56 11.99
N ILE A 32 21.82 8.40 12.34
CA ILE A 32 20.38 8.12 12.23
C ILE A 32 19.63 8.90 13.31
N HIS A 33 20.14 8.85 14.57
CA HIS A 33 19.56 9.58 15.70
C HIS A 33 19.54 11.10 15.49
N TYR A 34 20.51 11.64 14.76
CA TYR A 34 20.54 13.06 14.41
C TYR A 34 19.31 13.48 13.58
N HIS A 35 18.87 12.64 12.65
CA HIS A 35 17.71 12.91 11.80
C HIS A 35 16.38 12.43 12.40
N PHE A 36 16.41 11.34 13.16
CA PHE A 36 15.24 10.72 13.77
C PHE A 36 15.58 10.32 15.20
N SER A 37 15.21 11.17 16.16
CA SER A 37 15.53 10.95 17.58
C SER A 37 14.88 9.68 18.13
N ARG A 38 13.68 9.35 17.66
CA ARG A 38 12.92 8.13 18.01
C ARG A 38 12.62 7.32 16.75
N LYS A 39 12.56 6.00 16.88
CA LYS A 39 12.14 5.11 15.79
C LYS A 39 10.70 5.42 15.32
N THR A 40 9.86 5.93 16.23
CA THR A 40 8.51 6.43 15.91
C THR A 40 8.56 7.56 14.88
N ASP A 41 9.48 8.52 15.04
CA ASP A 41 9.61 9.66 14.12
C ASP A 41 9.97 9.18 12.71
N LEU A 42 10.87 8.19 12.61
CA LEU A 42 11.20 7.53 11.35
C LEU A 42 10.00 6.79 10.76
N GLY A 43 9.24 6.06 11.57
CA GLY A 43 8.03 5.34 11.14
C GLY A 43 6.97 6.29 10.60
N VAL A 44 6.69 7.38 11.32
CA VAL A 44 5.77 8.45 10.88
C VAL A 44 6.24 9.07 9.56
N ALA A 45 7.55 9.35 9.42
CA ALA A 45 8.10 9.91 8.19
C ALA A 45 7.95 8.95 6.99
N ILE A 46 8.10 7.65 7.19
CA ILE A 46 7.87 6.63 6.15
C ILE A 46 6.40 6.67 5.69
N ILE A 47 5.45 6.69 6.63
CA ILE A 47 4.01 6.70 6.30
C ILE A 47 3.64 8.00 5.59
N ARG A 48 4.11 9.16 6.06
CA ARG A 48 3.89 10.45 5.41
C ARG A 48 4.42 10.49 4.00
N ARG A 49 5.63 9.99 3.76
CA ARG A 49 6.21 9.85 2.43
C ARG A 49 5.36 8.96 1.51
N ALA A 50 4.79 7.88 2.04
CA ALA A 50 3.89 7.02 1.27
C ALA A 50 2.59 7.74 0.90
N LYS A 51 2.00 8.52 1.83
CA LYS A 51 0.83 9.36 1.54
C LYS A 51 1.13 10.38 0.45
N GLU A 52 2.26 11.06 0.52
CA GLU A 52 2.68 12.03 -0.51
C GLU A 52 2.87 11.38 -1.88
N ARG A 53 3.50 10.19 -1.92
CA ARG A 53 3.66 9.42 -3.17
C ARG A 53 2.31 9.03 -3.76
N PHE A 54 1.38 8.58 -2.91
CA PHE A 54 0.04 8.21 -3.34
C PHE A 54 -0.75 9.43 -3.81
N ALA A 55 -0.68 10.57 -3.12
CA ALA A 55 -1.33 11.81 -3.51
C ALA A 55 -0.86 12.28 -4.90
N LYS A 56 0.46 12.39 -5.10
CA LYS A 56 1.04 12.75 -6.41
C LYS A 56 0.62 11.79 -7.53
N TRP A 57 0.60 10.49 -7.23
CA TRP A 57 0.14 9.49 -8.19
C TRP A 57 -1.35 9.67 -8.51
N SER A 58 -2.21 9.84 -7.51
CA SER A 58 -3.66 10.00 -7.69
C SER A 58 -4.00 11.27 -8.46
N GLU A 59 -3.30 12.38 -8.20
CA GLU A 59 -3.40 13.62 -8.98
C GLU A 59 -3.01 13.39 -10.44
N SER A 60 -1.92 12.66 -10.70
CA SER A 60 -1.51 12.31 -12.06
C SER A 60 -2.58 11.47 -12.77
N MET A 61 -3.29 10.59 -12.06
CA MET A 61 -4.40 9.81 -12.62
C MET A 61 -5.64 10.67 -12.91
N ALA A 62 -5.90 11.69 -12.08
CA ALA A 62 -7.01 12.62 -12.31
C ALA A 62 -6.81 13.42 -13.61
N GLY A 63 -5.59 13.86 -13.89
CA GLY A 63 -5.25 14.62 -15.11
C GLY A 63 -5.19 13.80 -16.40
N LYS A 64 -5.17 12.46 -16.32
CA LYS A 64 -5.12 11.60 -17.52
C LYS A 64 -6.50 11.42 -18.13
N ASN A 65 -6.62 11.68 -19.43
CA ASN A 65 -7.82 11.35 -20.21
C ASN A 65 -7.81 9.87 -20.62
N ILE A 66 -7.98 8.97 -19.63
CA ILE A 66 -8.06 7.52 -19.81
C ILE A 66 -9.28 6.97 -19.06
N GLY A 67 -9.85 5.86 -19.55
CA GLY A 67 -11.02 5.20 -18.94
C GLY A 67 -10.75 4.73 -17.50
N TYR A 68 -11.82 4.53 -16.75
CA TYR A 68 -11.75 4.13 -15.34
C TYR A 68 -11.10 2.76 -15.15
N LEU A 69 -11.33 1.83 -16.08
CA LEU A 69 -10.67 0.52 -16.06
C LEU A 69 -9.14 0.66 -16.20
N LYS A 70 -8.66 1.59 -17.03
CA LYS A 70 -7.20 1.84 -17.13
C LYS A 70 -6.67 2.42 -15.84
N LYS A 71 -7.37 3.37 -15.20
CA LYS A 71 -6.98 3.94 -13.89
C LYS A 71 -6.93 2.86 -12.80
N LEU A 72 -7.89 1.94 -12.79
CA LEU A 72 -7.90 0.80 -11.88
C LEU A 72 -6.71 -0.14 -12.12
N ASN A 73 -6.36 -0.39 -13.37
CA ASN A 73 -5.18 -1.18 -13.70
C ASN A 73 -3.88 -0.53 -13.21
N GLU A 74 -3.75 0.79 -13.33
CA GLU A 74 -2.60 1.53 -12.77
C GLU A 74 -2.55 1.39 -11.23
N PHE A 75 -3.71 1.36 -10.56
CA PHE A 75 -3.76 1.08 -9.12
C PHE A 75 -3.27 -0.34 -8.79
N PHE A 76 -3.66 -1.35 -9.56
CA PHE A 76 -3.16 -2.73 -9.39
C PHE A 76 -1.64 -2.83 -9.57
N LEU A 77 -1.04 -2.00 -10.45
CA LEU A 77 0.41 -1.97 -10.63
C LEU A 77 1.17 -1.48 -9.38
N ILE A 78 0.55 -0.66 -8.52
CA ILE A 78 1.15 -0.26 -7.23
C ILE A 78 1.41 -1.52 -6.37
N PHE A 79 0.42 -2.42 -6.30
CA PHE A 79 0.51 -3.65 -5.52
C PHE A 79 1.42 -4.69 -6.20
N LYS A 80 1.38 -4.77 -7.54
CA LYS A 80 2.24 -5.68 -8.32
C LYS A 80 3.73 -5.45 -8.04
N LYS A 81 4.15 -4.20 -7.85
CA LYS A 81 5.55 -3.85 -7.52
C LYS A 81 6.06 -4.54 -6.25
N TYR A 82 5.20 -4.78 -5.26
CA TYR A 82 5.58 -5.50 -4.04
C TYR A 82 5.79 -7.00 -4.31
N VAL A 83 4.97 -7.59 -5.20
CA VAL A 83 5.15 -8.98 -5.64
C VAL A 83 6.47 -9.17 -6.41
N GLU A 84 6.86 -8.17 -7.23
CA GLU A 84 8.09 -8.19 -8.03
C GLU A 84 9.35 -7.89 -7.21
N ARG A 85 9.22 -7.26 -6.03
CA ARG A 85 10.32 -6.93 -5.12
C ARG A 85 10.44 -7.99 -4.02
N GLU A 86 11.06 -9.13 -4.34
CA GLU A 86 11.38 -10.19 -3.36
C GLU A 86 10.19 -10.61 -2.48
N GLN A 87 8.96 -10.51 -3.00
CA GLN A 87 7.71 -10.87 -2.31
C GLN A 87 7.48 -10.08 -1.00
N GLN A 88 7.87 -8.81 -0.98
CA GLN A 88 7.58 -7.91 0.15
C GLN A 88 6.07 -7.72 0.33
N VAL A 89 5.64 -7.50 1.58
CA VAL A 89 4.27 -7.05 1.85
C VAL A 89 4.10 -5.58 1.44
N CYS A 90 2.87 -5.14 1.15
CA CYS A 90 2.62 -3.72 0.95
C CYS A 90 2.70 -2.96 2.28
N LEU A 91 3.02 -1.67 2.23
CA LEU A 91 3.18 -0.86 3.44
C LEU A 91 1.92 -0.87 4.32
N GLY A 92 0.72 -0.75 3.71
CA GLY A 92 -0.55 -0.87 4.43
C GLY A 92 -0.63 -2.19 5.19
N GLY A 93 -0.43 -3.31 4.51
CA GLY A 93 -0.50 -4.64 5.12
C GLY A 93 0.53 -4.87 6.23
N ALA A 94 1.76 -4.36 6.10
CA ALA A 94 2.77 -4.43 7.16
C ALA A 94 2.33 -3.64 8.41
N LEU A 95 1.85 -2.41 8.22
CA LEU A 95 1.39 -1.55 9.31
C LEU A 95 0.10 -2.07 9.97
N GLU A 96 -0.82 -2.63 9.20
CA GLU A 96 -2.07 -3.21 9.69
C GLU A 96 -1.81 -4.46 10.55
N THR A 97 -0.84 -5.29 10.16
CA THR A 97 -0.43 -6.47 10.94
C THR A 97 0.12 -6.07 12.31
N ASP A 98 0.97 -5.05 12.35
CA ASP A 98 1.59 -4.56 13.59
C ASP A 98 0.71 -3.55 14.35
N PHE A 99 -0.47 -3.20 13.85
CA PHE A 99 -1.24 -2.02 14.23
C PHE A 99 -1.40 -1.83 15.74
N LYS A 100 -1.72 -2.89 16.47
CA LYS A 100 -1.93 -2.83 17.94
C LYS A 100 -0.66 -2.52 18.73
N THR A 101 0.50 -2.82 18.16
CA THR A 101 1.82 -2.60 18.79
C THR A 101 2.53 -1.34 18.29
N LEU A 102 1.97 -0.68 17.25
CA LEU A 102 2.50 0.59 16.78
C LEU A 102 2.30 1.70 17.81
N PRO A 103 3.25 2.64 17.94
CA PRO A 103 3.03 3.89 18.67
C PRO A 103 1.81 4.66 18.17
N GLY A 104 1.09 5.37 19.06
CA GLY A 104 -0.17 6.06 18.73
C GLY A 104 -0.08 7.02 17.54
N GLU A 105 1.03 7.75 17.43
CA GLU A 105 1.31 8.64 16.29
C GLU A 105 1.35 7.87 14.95
N MET A 106 1.95 6.69 14.94
CA MET A 106 1.98 5.83 13.75
C MET A 106 0.63 5.19 13.47
N GLN A 107 -0.14 4.81 14.52
CA GLN A 107 -1.49 4.28 14.33
C GLN A 107 -2.38 5.31 13.62
N GLU A 108 -2.31 6.59 14.04
CA GLU A 108 -3.10 7.65 13.42
C GLU A 108 -2.70 7.88 11.96
N GLU A 109 -1.41 7.98 11.66
CA GLU A 109 -0.92 8.13 10.29
C GLU A 109 -1.30 6.93 9.41
N THR A 110 -1.33 5.72 9.98
CA THR A 110 -1.77 4.49 9.28
C THR A 110 -3.25 4.55 8.93
N ARG A 111 -4.13 4.96 9.89
CA ARG A 111 -5.56 5.13 9.63
C ARG A 111 -5.81 6.09 8.48
N ILE A 112 -5.12 7.24 8.51
CA ILE A 112 -5.23 8.26 7.46
C ILE A 112 -4.77 7.69 6.11
N PHE A 113 -3.64 6.99 6.06
CA PHE A 113 -3.09 6.40 4.84
C PHE A 113 -4.05 5.40 4.20
N VAL A 114 -4.59 4.47 4.98
CA VAL A 114 -5.56 3.46 4.50
C VAL A 114 -6.86 4.12 4.05
N SER A 115 -7.34 5.12 4.80
CA SER A 115 -8.56 5.87 4.44
C SER A 115 -8.42 6.60 3.11
N ILE A 116 -7.28 7.24 2.84
CA ILE A 116 -7.02 7.93 1.56
C ILE A 116 -7.08 6.95 0.38
N MET A 117 -6.49 5.77 0.50
CA MET A 117 -6.51 4.76 -0.56
C MET A 117 -7.93 4.23 -0.79
N LEU A 118 -8.68 3.93 0.28
CA LEU A 118 -10.06 3.46 0.19
C LEU A 118 -10.96 4.49 -0.46
N GLN A 119 -10.89 5.75 -0.04
CA GLN A 119 -11.71 6.84 -0.59
C GLN A 119 -11.41 7.08 -2.08
N TRP A 120 -10.14 7.04 -2.47
CA TRP A 120 -9.76 7.18 -3.88
C TRP A 120 -10.37 6.05 -4.72
N LEU A 121 -10.25 4.80 -4.26
CA LEU A 121 -10.76 3.64 -4.97
C LEU A 121 -12.30 3.64 -5.01
N GLU A 122 -12.98 3.98 -3.90
CA GLU A 122 -14.43 4.15 -3.84
C GLU A 122 -14.91 5.15 -4.90
N LYS A 123 -14.27 6.32 -4.97
CA LYS A 123 -14.60 7.34 -5.97
C LYS A 123 -14.39 6.84 -7.39
N LEU A 124 -13.26 6.18 -7.67
CA LEU A 124 -12.96 5.58 -8.97
C LEU A 124 -14.06 4.60 -9.41
N LEU A 125 -14.49 3.73 -8.50
CA LEU A 125 -15.50 2.71 -8.76
C LEU A 125 -16.90 3.33 -8.95
N ALA A 126 -17.26 4.33 -8.15
CA ALA A 126 -18.52 5.05 -8.27
C ALA A 126 -18.62 5.78 -9.62
N ASP A 127 -17.57 6.52 -9.97
CA ASP A 127 -17.50 7.26 -11.23
C ASP A 127 -17.52 6.31 -12.43
N GLY A 128 -16.74 5.23 -12.41
CA GLY A 128 -16.68 4.24 -13.48
C GLY A 128 -18.02 3.50 -13.66
N ARG A 129 -18.74 3.21 -12.56
CA ARG A 129 -20.09 2.64 -12.62
C ARG A 129 -21.08 3.62 -13.24
N SER A 130 -21.03 4.89 -12.87
CA SER A 130 -21.89 5.92 -13.45
C SER A 130 -21.67 6.13 -14.95
N LYS A 131 -20.51 5.80 -15.46
CA LYS A 131 -20.12 5.86 -16.88
C LYS A 131 -20.31 4.52 -17.63
N GLY A 132 -20.78 3.48 -16.93
CA GLY A 132 -21.03 2.17 -17.53
C GLY A 132 -19.78 1.31 -17.76
N GLU A 133 -18.58 1.73 -17.30
CA GLU A 133 -17.36 0.93 -17.39
C GLU A 133 -17.31 -0.19 -16.32
N PHE A 134 -18.01 0.00 -15.20
CA PHE A 134 -18.08 -0.98 -14.12
C PHE A 134 -19.51 -1.39 -13.81
N LYS A 135 -19.66 -2.69 -13.48
CA LYS A 135 -20.92 -3.28 -13.03
C LYS A 135 -20.61 -4.22 -11.86
N PHE A 136 -21.15 -3.92 -10.69
CA PHE A 136 -20.98 -4.75 -9.48
C PHE A 136 -22.18 -4.57 -8.55
N VAL A 137 -22.40 -5.55 -7.67
CA VAL A 137 -23.43 -5.55 -6.65
C VAL A 137 -22.94 -4.81 -5.41
N GLY A 138 -23.83 -4.13 -4.70
CA GLY A 138 -23.52 -3.41 -3.48
C GLY A 138 -22.99 -1.98 -3.70
N THR A 139 -22.38 -1.41 -2.67
CA THR A 139 -21.86 -0.05 -2.71
C THR A 139 -20.46 0.00 -3.31
N ALA A 140 -20.07 1.16 -3.84
CA ALA A 140 -18.68 1.38 -4.29
C ALA A 140 -17.69 1.28 -3.12
N LYS A 141 -18.11 1.65 -1.91
CA LYS A 141 -17.34 1.54 -0.68
C LYS A 141 -17.02 0.09 -0.34
N ASP A 142 -18.06 -0.79 -0.35
CA ASP A 142 -17.86 -2.22 -0.05
C ASP A 142 -17.00 -2.89 -1.11
N GLN A 143 -17.18 -2.51 -2.38
CA GLN A 143 -16.37 -3.02 -3.48
C GLN A 143 -14.90 -2.55 -3.36
N ALA A 144 -14.65 -1.30 -2.95
CA ALA A 144 -13.30 -0.80 -2.70
C ALA A 144 -12.62 -1.58 -1.57
N LEU A 145 -13.33 -1.83 -0.47
CA LEU A 145 -12.83 -2.63 0.64
C LEU A 145 -12.48 -4.06 0.20
N LEU A 146 -13.39 -4.71 -0.56
CA LEU A 146 -13.16 -6.05 -1.09
C LEU A 146 -11.93 -6.11 -1.99
N ILE A 147 -11.74 -5.13 -2.87
CA ILE A 147 -10.58 -5.07 -3.77
C ILE A 147 -9.28 -4.91 -2.98
N ILE A 148 -9.20 -3.96 -2.03
CA ILE A 148 -7.98 -3.74 -1.23
C ILE A 148 -7.66 -4.98 -0.40
N ALA A 149 -8.64 -5.56 0.30
CA ALA A 149 -8.46 -6.78 1.07
C ALA A 149 -7.98 -7.95 0.20
N SER A 150 -8.53 -8.11 -1.02
CA SER A 150 -8.11 -9.14 -1.96
C SER A 150 -6.66 -8.94 -2.45
N LEU A 151 -6.26 -7.70 -2.76
CA LEU A 151 -4.90 -7.39 -3.20
C LEU A 151 -3.88 -7.60 -2.09
N GLN A 152 -4.18 -7.16 -0.86
CA GLN A 152 -3.32 -7.37 0.30
C GLN A 152 -3.21 -8.86 0.64
N GLY A 153 -4.32 -9.59 0.66
CA GLY A 153 -4.32 -11.04 0.87
C GLY A 153 -3.55 -11.79 -0.21
N ALA A 154 -3.70 -11.39 -1.49
CA ALA A 154 -2.96 -12.00 -2.59
C ALA A 154 -1.44 -11.82 -2.45
N ILE A 155 -0.97 -10.63 -2.00
CA ILE A 155 0.46 -10.41 -1.71
C ILE A 155 0.95 -11.35 -0.61
N GLN A 156 0.17 -11.53 0.48
CA GLN A 156 0.54 -12.47 1.55
C GLN A 156 0.61 -13.93 1.04
N ILE A 157 -0.37 -14.34 0.22
CA ILE A 157 -0.41 -15.68 -0.35
C ILE A 157 0.79 -15.93 -1.28
N VAL A 158 1.19 -14.94 -2.08
CA VAL A 158 2.36 -15.05 -2.99
C VAL A 158 3.65 -15.36 -2.23
N ARG A 159 3.81 -14.89 -1.01
CA ARG A 159 5.01 -15.16 -0.18
C ARG A 159 5.23 -16.65 0.13
N VAL A 160 4.19 -17.43 0.09
CA VAL A 160 4.23 -18.89 0.38
C VAL A 160 3.82 -19.75 -0.82
N THR A 161 3.51 -19.10 -1.97
CA THR A 161 3.08 -19.80 -3.20
C THR A 161 3.84 -19.25 -4.41
N ALA A 162 3.13 -18.87 -5.48
CA ALA A 162 3.71 -18.38 -6.73
C ALA A 162 3.16 -17.00 -7.12
N PRO A 163 3.95 -16.13 -7.78
CA PRO A 163 3.51 -14.82 -8.27
C PRO A 163 2.24 -14.85 -9.14
N SER A 164 1.96 -15.98 -9.79
CA SER A 164 0.74 -16.19 -10.58
C SER A 164 -0.56 -16.04 -9.76
N CYS A 165 -0.52 -16.27 -8.44
CA CYS A 165 -1.67 -16.10 -7.55
C CYS A 165 -2.15 -14.64 -7.54
N PHE A 166 -1.25 -13.66 -7.54
CA PHE A 166 -1.61 -12.26 -7.64
C PHE A 166 -2.29 -11.92 -8.98
N ALA A 167 -1.73 -12.42 -10.09
CA ALA A 167 -2.32 -12.22 -11.42
C ALA A 167 -3.72 -12.83 -11.52
N SER A 168 -3.93 -14.03 -10.95
CA SER A 168 -5.24 -14.69 -10.88
C SER A 168 -6.24 -13.88 -10.06
N THR A 169 -5.83 -13.33 -8.92
CA THR A 169 -6.68 -12.45 -8.09
C THR A 169 -7.09 -11.20 -8.85
N VAL A 170 -6.15 -10.52 -9.52
CA VAL A 170 -6.45 -9.33 -10.34
C VAL A 170 -7.40 -9.68 -11.48
N LYS A 171 -7.19 -10.82 -12.16
CA LYS A 171 -8.10 -11.30 -13.21
C LYS A 171 -9.52 -11.52 -12.67
N GLN A 172 -9.66 -12.17 -11.51
CA GLN A 172 -10.94 -12.41 -10.88
C GLN A 172 -11.62 -11.10 -10.45
N ILE A 173 -10.90 -10.15 -9.84
CA ILE A 173 -11.46 -8.84 -9.52
C ILE A 173 -12.04 -8.18 -10.77
N ARG A 174 -11.30 -8.16 -11.88
CA ARG A 174 -11.79 -7.59 -13.15
C ARG A 174 -13.06 -8.27 -13.65
N SER A 175 -13.12 -9.60 -13.62
CA SER A 175 -14.30 -10.34 -14.09
C SER A 175 -15.56 -10.09 -13.23
N CYS A 176 -15.37 -9.68 -11.96
CA CYS A 176 -16.48 -9.36 -11.06
C CYS A 176 -17.00 -7.93 -11.20
N ILE A 177 -16.24 -7.02 -11.81
CA ILE A 177 -16.56 -5.59 -11.83
C ILE A 177 -16.62 -4.97 -13.23
N CYS A 178 -16.08 -5.63 -14.26
CA CYS A 178 -16.17 -5.13 -15.63
C CYS A 178 -17.53 -5.52 -16.26
N ALA A 179 -18.11 -4.56 -16.99
CA ALA A 179 -19.34 -4.76 -17.76
C ALA A 179 -19.07 -5.55 -19.05
#